data_42a570fec876a3a13d28a2937f0a285a
#
_entry.id   42a570fec876a3a13d28a2937f0a285a
#
_cell.length_a   1.000
_cell.length_b   1.000
_cell.length_c   1.000
_cell.angle_alpha   90.00
_cell.angle_beta   90.00
_cell.angle_gamma   90.00
#
_symmetry.space_group_name_H-M   'P 1'
#
loop_
_entity.id
_entity.type
_entity.pdbx_description
1 polymer ?
#
loop_
_entity_poly.entity_id
_entity_poly.type
_entity_poly.pdbx_seq_one_letter_code
_entity_poly.pdbx_strand_id
1 'polypeptide(L)'
;MRRVVDVADRPQADVLRTEFDFVLPRGYLDKSGVLHREGTMRLATARDELLPLHDERVRENSAYLSVVLLARVVTRLGATTDIHAGVIENLFASDLAFLQDLYRRINTEGHTHATVGCPACGHEFTVDVAGDRLGGS
;
A
#
# COMPACT_ATOMS: atom_id res chain seq x y z
N MET A 1 -19.25 -18.98 -23.15
CA MET A 1 -19.06 -18.31 -22.79
C MET A 1 -19.10 -17.95 -21.95
N ARG A 2 -19.06 -17.78 -21.57
CA ARG A 2 -19.14 -17.25 -20.82
C ARG A 2 -19.17 -16.28 -20.56
N ARG A 3 -19.20 -16.12 -20.45
CA ARG A 3 -19.26 -15.16 -20.25
C ARG A 3 -18.84 -14.34 -19.63
N VAL A 4 -18.47 -14.08 -20.02
CA VAL A 4 -18.13 -13.20 -19.51
C VAL A 4 -18.84 -12.67 -18.61
N VAL A 5 -18.81 -12.86 -18.00
CA VAL A 5 -19.50 -12.48 -17.27
C VAL A 5 -19.53 -11.36 -16.86
N ASP A 6 -20.07 -11.01 -16.87
CA ASP A 6 -20.40 -9.93 -16.61
C ASP A 6 -20.02 -9.46 -15.36
N VAL A 7 -18.81 -8.97 -15.25
CA VAL A 7 -18.26 -8.34 -14.10
C VAL A 7 -19.14 -7.23 -13.59
N ALA A 8 -19.78 -6.54 -14.49
CA ALA A 8 -20.66 -5.44 -14.11
C ALA A 8 -21.85 -5.88 -13.27
N ASP A 9 -22.24 -7.13 -13.39
CA ASP A 9 -23.39 -7.64 -12.65
C ASP A 9 -22.99 -8.23 -11.30
N ARG A 10 -21.72 -8.17 -10.95
CA ARG A 10 -21.25 -8.78 -9.71
C ARG A 10 -21.14 -7.76 -8.61
N PRO A 11 -21.27 -8.21 -7.36
CA PRO A 11 -20.95 -7.34 -6.24
C PRO A 11 -19.51 -6.87 -6.36
N GLN A 12 -19.26 -5.66 -5.89
CA GLN A 12 -17.92 -5.09 -5.99
C GLN A 12 -16.86 -5.95 -5.32
N ALA A 13 -17.24 -6.68 -4.28
CA ALA A 13 -16.29 -7.53 -3.56
C ALA A 13 -15.78 -8.69 -4.41
N ASP A 14 -16.50 -9.07 -5.47
CA ASP A 14 -16.08 -10.18 -6.32
C ASP A 14 -15.20 -9.73 -7.47
N VAL A 15 -14.96 -8.43 -7.60
CA VAL A 15 -14.14 -7.90 -8.67
C VAL A 15 -12.70 -7.80 -8.19
N LEU A 16 -11.76 -8.24 -9.02
CA LEU A 16 -10.34 -8.14 -8.68
C LEU A 16 -9.94 -6.67 -8.57
N ARG A 17 -9.43 -6.29 -7.44
CA ARG A 17 -8.92 -4.96 -7.22
C ARG A 17 -7.42 -4.97 -7.40
N THR A 18 -6.93 -4.06 -8.20
CA THR A 18 -5.49 -3.95 -8.46
C THR A 18 -4.90 -2.68 -7.86
N GLU A 19 -5.74 -1.75 -7.41
CA GLU A 19 -5.26 -0.52 -6.79
C GLU A 19 -5.98 -0.29 -5.48
N PHE A 20 -5.25 0.19 -4.50
CA PHE A 20 -5.75 0.41 -3.16
C PHE A 20 -5.31 1.76 -2.67
N ASP A 21 -6.27 2.58 -2.25
CA ASP A 21 -5.95 3.89 -1.69
C ASP A 21 -5.57 3.74 -0.22
N PHE A 22 -4.72 4.62 0.26
CA PHE A 22 -4.30 4.59 1.66
C PHE A 22 -4.11 6.01 2.19
N VAL A 23 -4.04 6.12 3.51
CA VAL A 23 -3.77 7.37 4.20
C VAL A 23 -2.58 7.13 5.12
N LEU A 24 -1.50 7.84 4.89
CA LEU A 24 -0.29 7.68 5.70
C LEU A 24 -0.53 8.23 7.11
N PRO A 25 0.04 7.57 8.14
CA PRO A 25 -0.09 8.05 9.51
C PRO A 25 0.44 9.46 9.71
N ARG A 26 1.57 9.80 9.09
CA ARG A 26 2.15 11.12 9.22
C ARG A 26 2.12 11.91 7.93
N GLY A 27 2.52 11.29 6.82
CA GLY A 27 2.50 11.93 5.53
C GLY A 27 3.88 12.19 4.97
N TYR A 28 3.94 12.31 3.66
CA TYR A 28 5.16 12.61 2.94
C TYR A 28 5.31 14.12 2.79
N LEU A 29 6.40 14.67 3.29
CA LEU A 29 6.68 16.10 3.18
C LEU A 29 7.57 16.31 1.97
N ASP A 30 7.07 16.99 0.95
CA ASP A 30 7.83 17.19 -0.27
C ASP A 30 8.80 18.37 -0.13
N LYS A 31 9.59 18.63 -1.17
CA LYS A 31 10.61 19.66 -1.13
C LYS A 31 10.00 21.05 -1.02
N SER A 32 8.75 21.21 -1.42
CA SER A 32 8.07 22.49 -1.33
C SER A 32 7.45 22.73 0.04
N GLY A 33 7.54 21.74 0.93
CA GLY A 33 6.95 21.85 2.26
C GLY A 33 5.49 21.44 2.32
N VAL A 34 4.97 20.82 1.28
CA VAL A 34 3.58 20.34 1.25
C VAL A 34 3.52 18.92 1.78
N LEU A 35 2.57 18.66 2.66
CA LEU A 35 2.41 17.35 3.26
C LEU A 35 1.36 16.56 2.48
N HIS A 36 1.73 15.36 2.06
CA HIS A 36 0.85 14.48 1.29
C HIS A 36 0.57 13.22 2.11
N ARG A 37 -0.70 13.02 2.47
CA ARG A 37 -1.07 11.87 3.28
C ARG A 37 -1.77 10.78 2.47
N GLU A 38 -2.52 11.16 1.44
CA GLU A 38 -3.28 10.19 0.65
C GLU A 38 -2.45 9.67 -0.51
N GLY A 39 -2.55 8.39 -0.77
CA GLY A 39 -1.83 7.79 -1.87
C GLY A 39 -2.52 6.56 -2.39
N THR A 40 -1.89 5.91 -3.37
CA THR A 40 -2.42 4.72 -4.00
C THR A 40 -1.30 3.72 -4.20
N MET A 41 -1.57 2.46 -3.88
CA MET A 41 -0.65 1.35 -4.10
C MET A 41 -1.33 0.34 -5.01
N ARG A 42 -0.59 -0.17 -5.99
CA ARG A 42 -1.12 -1.21 -6.85
C ARG A 42 -0.62 -2.57 -6.42
N LEU A 43 -1.30 -3.60 -6.84
CA LEU A 43 -0.80 -4.95 -6.61
C LEU A 43 0.54 -5.12 -7.29
N ALA A 44 1.40 -5.91 -6.66
CA ALA A 44 2.70 -6.23 -7.22
C ALA A 44 2.56 -7.39 -8.18
N THR A 45 3.38 -7.36 -9.23
CA THR A 45 3.53 -8.51 -10.10
C THR A 45 4.80 -9.24 -9.69
N ALA A 46 5.01 -10.44 -10.25
CA ALA A 46 6.23 -11.17 -10.00
C ALA A 46 7.45 -10.35 -10.41
N ARG A 47 7.32 -9.59 -11.51
CA ARG A 47 8.43 -8.74 -11.98
C ARG A 47 8.81 -7.69 -10.93
N ASP A 48 7.81 -7.15 -10.24
CA ASP A 48 8.08 -6.14 -9.21
C ASP A 48 8.91 -6.69 -8.07
N GLU A 49 8.82 -7.99 -7.81
CA GLU A 49 9.59 -8.60 -6.74
C GLU A 49 10.94 -9.12 -7.23
N LEU A 50 11.03 -9.46 -8.50
CA LEU A 50 12.26 -10.04 -9.05
C LEU A 50 13.28 -8.99 -9.49
N LEU A 51 12.82 -7.94 -10.19
CA LEU A 51 13.74 -6.94 -10.71
C LEU A 51 14.56 -6.22 -9.63
N PRO A 52 13.99 -5.88 -8.47
CA PRO A 52 14.79 -5.22 -7.45
C PRO A 52 15.98 -6.04 -6.95
N LEU A 53 15.94 -7.37 -7.12
CA LEU A 53 17.05 -8.21 -6.68
C LEU A 53 18.31 -7.97 -7.52
N HIS A 54 18.16 -7.36 -8.69
CA HIS A 54 19.31 -6.98 -9.51
C HIS A 54 19.83 -5.59 -9.18
N ASP A 55 19.13 -4.86 -8.33
CA ASP A 55 19.55 -3.51 -7.95
C ASP A 55 20.77 -3.61 -7.05
N GLU A 56 21.81 -2.86 -7.37
CA GLU A 56 23.05 -2.93 -6.63
C GLU A 56 22.87 -2.52 -5.17
N ARG A 57 22.00 -1.55 -4.92
CA ARG A 57 21.73 -1.09 -3.55
C ARG A 57 21.12 -2.21 -2.71
N VAL A 58 20.26 -3.04 -3.33
CA VAL A 58 19.66 -4.19 -2.66
C VAL A 58 20.71 -5.27 -2.42
N ARG A 59 21.59 -5.47 -3.39
CA ARG A 59 22.64 -6.49 -3.27
C ARG A 59 23.62 -6.15 -2.17
N GLU A 60 23.87 -4.87 -1.95
CA GLU A 60 24.76 -4.42 -0.88
C GLU A 60 24.06 -4.40 0.48
N ASN A 61 22.77 -4.16 0.50
CA ASN A 61 22.01 -4.09 1.73
C ASN A 61 20.60 -4.60 1.45
N SER A 62 20.35 -5.83 1.86
CA SER A 62 19.07 -6.46 1.56
C SER A 62 17.88 -5.73 2.18
N ALA A 63 18.10 -4.95 3.22
CA ALA A 63 17.01 -4.16 3.80
C ALA A 63 16.51 -3.09 2.85
N TYR A 64 17.30 -2.73 1.84
CA TYR A 64 16.89 -1.73 0.86
C TYR A 64 15.84 -2.27 -0.11
N LEU A 65 15.62 -3.58 -0.09
CA LEU A 65 14.63 -4.21 -0.97
C LEU A 65 13.25 -3.58 -0.83
N SER A 66 12.80 -3.32 0.39
CA SER A 66 11.49 -2.74 0.60
C SER A 66 11.39 -1.34 0.01
N VAL A 67 12.47 -0.56 0.02
CA VAL A 67 12.46 0.78 -0.56
C VAL A 67 12.26 0.70 -2.07
N VAL A 68 13.03 -0.15 -2.74
CA VAL A 68 12.93 -0.30 -4.19
C VAL A 68 11.58 -0.86 -4.59
N LEU A 69 11.11 -1.86 -3.84
CA LEU A 69 9.83 -2.50 -4.12
C LEU A 69 8.68 -1.52 -3.97
N LEU A 70 8.65 -0.77 -2.87
CA LEU A 70 7.59 0.21 -2.64
C LEU A 70 7.61 1.32 -3.68
N ALA A 71 8.80 1.71 -4.14
CA ALA A 71 8.89 2.73 -5.19
C ALA A 71 8.24 2.25 -6.48
N ARG A 72 8.18 0.94 -6.71
CA ARG A 72 7.55 0.40 -7.90
C ARG A 72 6.03 0.32 -7.79
N VAL A 73 5.52 0.04 -6.60
CA VAL A 73 4.08 -0.24 -6.44
C VAL A 73 3.27 0.94 -5.91
N VAL A 74 3.91 1.92 -5.26
CA VAL A 74 3.21 3.14 -4.87
C VAL A 74 3.14 4.02 -6.11
N THR A 75 1.93 4.27 -6.58
CA THR A 75 1.73 5.00 -7.83
C THR A 75 1.46 6.47 -7.63
N ARG A 76 1.09 6.86 -6.42
CA ARG A 76 0.77 8.26 -6.12
C ARG A 76 0.94 8.54 -4.63
N LEU A 77 1.45 9.71 -4.32
CA LEU A 77 1.44 10.27 -2.98
C LEU A 77 0.96 11.71 -3.10
N GLY A 78 -0.31 11.95 -2.75
CA GLY A 78 -0.94 13.25 -2.94
C GLY A 78 -0.91 13.63 -4.41
N ALA A 79 -0.28 14.74 -4.71
CA ALA A 79 -0.15 15.20 -6.09
C ALA A 79 1.08 14.62 -6.80
N THR A 80 1.94 13.90 -6.07
CA THR A 80 3.19 13.37 -6.62
C THR A 80 2.94 12.01 -7.26
N THR A 81 3.29 11.88 -8.54
CA THR A 81 3.12 10.62 -9.26
C THR A 81 4.46 10.02 -9.67
N ASP A 82 5.54 10.77 -9.57
CA ASP A 82 6.87 10.27 -9.89
C ASP A 82 7.47 9.71 -8.60
N ILE A 83 7.11 8.49 -8.27
CA ILE A 83 7.56 7.86 -7.04
C ILE A 83 8.79 7.00 -7.33
N HIS A 84 9.92 7.39 -6.76
CA HIS A 84 11.16 6.65 -6.91
C HIS A 84 11.76 6.40 -5.52
N ALA A 85 12.89 5.71 -5.49
CA ALA A 85 13.49 5.32 -4.22
C ALA A 85 13.76 6.50 -3.30
N GLY A 86 14.14 7.65 -3.87
CA GLY A 86 14.39 8.84 -3.06
C GLY A 86 13.16 9.33 -2.32
N VAL A 87 11.97 9.20 -2.93
CA VAL A 87 10.74 9.59 -2.26
C VAL A 87 10.48 8.66 -1.08
N ILE A 88 10.65 7.35 -1.30
CA ILE A 88 10.41 6.37 -0.24
C ILE A 88 11.41 6.55 0.90
N GLU A 89 12.67 6.85 0.57
CA GLU A 89 13.69 7.07 1.60
C GLU A 89 13.36 8.25 2.49
N ASN A 90 12.65 9.23 1.97
CA ASN A 90 12.32 10.43 2.72
C ASN A 90 11.02 10.35 3.50
N LEU A 91 10.36 9.20 3.49
CA LEU A 91 9.21 8.99 4.33
C LEU A 91 9.65 8.88 5.79
N PHE A 92 8.76 9.28 6.69
CA PHE A 92 9.01 9.02 8.11
C PHE A 92 8.96 7.50 8.33
N ALA A 93 9.71 7.02 9.32
CA ALA A 93 9.83 5.59 9.57
C ALA A 93 8.47 4.93 9.81
N SER A 94 7.56 5.62 10.48
CA SER A 94 6.24 5.07 10.73
C SER A 94 5.44 4.88 9.45
N ASP A 95 5.63 5.79 8.48
CA ASP A 95 4.93 5.68 7.21
C ASP A 95 5.51 4.55 6.36
N LEU A 96 6.82 4.37 6.43
CA LEU A 96 7.45 3.26 5.74
C LEU A 96 6.95 1.92 6.28
N ALA A 97 6.88 1.80 7.61
CA ALA A 97 6.37 0.58 8.23
C ALA A 97 4.91 0.32 7.85
N PHE A 98 4.12 1.40 7.79
CA PHE A 98 2.73 1.31 7.38
C PHE A 98 2.61 0.77 5.95
N LEU A 99 3.43 1.29 5.04
CA LEU A 99 3.39 0.85 3.65
C LEU A 99 3.87 -0.59 3.48
N GLN A 100 4.85 -1.01 4.27
CA GLN A 100 5.31 -2.39 4.23
C GLN A 100 4.20 -3.35 4.67
N ASP A 101 3.47 -2.98 5.71
CA ASP A 101 2.36 -3.80 6.18
C ASP A 101 1.21 -3.81 5.17
N LEU A 102 0.91 -2.66 4.60
CA LEU A 102 -0.14 -2.57 3.59
C LEU A 102 0.21 -3.43 2.37
N TYR A 103 1.46 -3.36 1.93
CA TYR A 103 1.93 -4.16 0.80
C TYR A 103 1.68 -5.64 1.05
N ARG A 104 2.04 -6.11 2.24
CA ARG A 104 1.87 -7.51 2.58
C ARG A 104 0.40 -7.90 2.56
N ARG A 105 -0.46 -7.04 3.11
CA ARG A 105 -1.89 -7.37 3.19
C ARG A 105 -2.55 -7.44 1.83
N ILE A 106 -2.33 -6.46 0.97
CA ILE A 106 -3.02 -6.45 -0.31
C ILE A 106 -2.51 -7.56 -1.24
N ASN A 107 -1.23 -7.91 -1.11
CA ASN A 107 -0.65 -8.93 -2.00
C ASN A 107 -0.88 -10.35 -1.47
N THR A 108 -1.18 -10.51 -0.20
CA THR A 108 -1.46 -11.81 0.38
C THR A 108 -2.95 -12.07 0.50
N GLU A 109 -3.69 -11.07 1.00
CA GLU A 109 -5.11 -11.24 1.29
C GLU A 109 -6.04 -10.59 0.27
N GLY A 110 -5.51 -9.64 -0.49
CA GLY A 110 -6.28 -8.98 -1.52
C GLY A 110 -7.21 -7.89 -1.02
N HIS A 111 -7.12 -7.52 0.26
CA HIS A 111 -7.94 -6.45 0.83
C HIS A 111 -7.21 -5.82 2.00
N THR A 112 -7.79 -4.74 2.52
CA THR A 112 -7.20 -3.99 3.61
C THR A 112 -7.96 -4.16 4.93
N HIS A 113 -8.86 -5.13 5.00
CA HIS A 113 -9.65 -5.34 6.20
C HIS A 113 -8.99 -6.37 7.11
N ALA A 114 -9.09 -6.18 8.40
CA ALA A 114 -8.57 -7.13 9.39
C ALA A 114 -9.61 -7.34 10.46
N THR A 115 -9.77 -8.58 10.90
CA THR A 115 -10.67 -8.91 12.00
C THR A 115 -9.91 -8.76 13.30
N VAL A 116 -10.48 -7.97 14.21
CA VAL A 116 -9.85 -7.65 15.47
C VAL A 116 -10.78 -8.04 16.61
N GLY A 117 -10.21 -8.65 17.65
CA GLY A 117 -10.97 -8.99 18.84
C GLY A 117 -10.86 -7.90 19.88
N CYS A 118 -11.99 -7.55 20.48
CA CYS A 118 -12.00 -6.57 21.55
C CYS A 118 -11.41 -7.18 22.81
N PRO A 119 -10.37 -6.59 23.39
CA PRO A 119 -9.74 -7.17 24.57
C PRO A 119 -10.64 -7.14 25.81
N ALA A 120 -11.66 -6.29 25.82
CA ALA A 120 -12.55 -6.18 26.98
C ALA A 120 -13.69 -7.19 26.94
N CYS A 121 -14.26 -7.47 25.77
CA CYS A 121 -15.43 -8.32 25.68
C CYS A 121 -15.32 -9.46 24.69
N GLY A 122 -14.22 -9.53 23.94
CA GLY A 122 -14.03 -10.61 23.00
C GLY A 122 -14.80 -10.45 21.69
N HIS A 123 -15.54 -9.35 21.55
CA HIS A 123 -16.31 -9.12 20.33
C HIS A 123 -15.35 -8.95 19.14
N GLU A 124 -15.65 -9.62 18.03
CA GLU A 124 -14.83 -9.50 16.83
C GLU A 124 -15.44 -8.47 15.90
N PHE A 125 -14.61 -7.65 15.32
CA PHE A 125 -15.06 -6.67 14.35
C PHE A 125 -13.98 -6.46 13.29
N THR A 126 -14.38 -5.88 12.15
CA THR A 126 -13.49 -5.69 11.02
C THR A 126 -13.10 -4.22 10.94
N VAL A 127 -11.80 -3.98 10.76
CA VAL A 127 -11.30 -2.63 10.60
C VAL A 127 -10.56 -2.52 9.27
N ASP A 128 -10.50 -1.30 8.73
CA ASP A 128 -9.76 -1.06 7.50
C ASP A 128 -8.39 -0.51 7.90
N VAL A 129 -7.34 -1.29 7.64
CA VAL A 129 -5.99 -0.93 8.03
C VAL A 129 -5.29 -0.02 7.03
N ALA A 130 -5.96 0.35 5.94
CA ALA A 130 -5.37 1.29 4.98
C ALA A 130 -5.37 2.73 5.47
N GLY A 131 -6.03 2.99 6.58
CA GLY A 131 -6.10 4.32 7.16
C GLY A 131 -7.42 4.99 6.89
N ASP A 132 -7.74 5.95 7.72
CA ASP A 132 -9.00 6.65 7.66
C ASP A 132 -8.75 8.07 7.19
N ARG A 133 -9.30 8.40 6.02
CA ARG A 133 -9.09 9.74 5.48
C ARG A 133 -9.85 10.81 6.25
N LEU A 134 -10.76 10.41 7.09
CA LEU A 134 -11.46 11.38 7.93
C LEU A 134 -10.74 11.60 9.26
N GLY A 135 -9.52 11.17 9.33
CA GLY A 135 -8.68 11.53 10.45
C GLY A 135 -9.17 11.03 11.79
N GLY A 136 -9.13 9.80 12.04
CA GLY A 136 -9.47 9.26 13.32
C GLY A 136 -10.94 9.07 13.59
N SER A 137 -11.73 9.31 12.61
CA SER A 137 -13.16 9.06 12.81
C SER A 137 -13.48 7.57 12.73
#